data_4a901b4be0aee6786c5261e37bbb1b9a
#
_entry.id   4a901b4be0aee6786c5261e37bbb1b9a
#
_cell.length_a   1.000
_cell.length_b   1.000
_cell.length_c   1.000
_cell.angle_alpha   90.00
_cell.angle_beta   90.00
_cell.angle_gamma   90.00
#
_symmetry.space_group_name_H-M   'P 1'
#
loop_
_entity.id
_entity.type
_entity.pdbx_description
1 polymer ?
#
loop_
_entity_poly.entity_id
_entity_poly.type
_entity_poly.pdbx_seq_one_letter_code
_entity_poly.pdbx_strand_id
1 'polypeptide(L)'
;MKIAIRPSAAVTCNSDFDVLENPAIHIENGRISYIGPAHYAPPFEADETVAGEHLVAMPGLVNTHTHAAMTLVRGYADDMALEPWLSQKIWPYEANLEAQHVYFGTLLAILEMVRGGT
;
A
#
# COMPACT_ATOMS: atom_id res chain seq x y z
N MET A 1 -18.72 -4.58 7.67
CA MET A 1 -18.66 -3.84 6.40
C MET A 1 -18.39 -4.81 5.28
N LYS A 2 -19.19 -4.75 4.23
CA LYS A 2 -19.11 -5.59 3.04
C LYS A 2 -18.79 -4.73 1.82
N ILE A 3 -17.78 -5.08 1.06
CA ILE A 3 -17.35 -4.32 -0.12
C ILE A 3 -17.34 -5.26 -1.32
N ALA A 4 -17.97 -4.85 -2.42
CA ALA A 4 -17.84 -5.50 -3.71
C ALA A 4 -16.88 -4.70 -4.60
N ILE A 5 -15.92 -5.40 -5.22
CA ILE A 5 -15.03 -4.79 -6.23
C ILE A 5 -15.26 -5.50 -7.56
N ARG A 6 -15.46 -4.71 -8.62
CA ARG A 6 -15.72 -5.18 -9.98
C ARG A 6 -14.77 -4.48 -10.95
N PRO A 7 -13.52 -4.90 -11.02
CA PRO A 7 -12.54 -4.34 -11.96
C PRO A 7 -12.66 -5.02 -13.32
N SER A 8 -12.00 -4.48 -14.35
CA SER A 8 -11.86 -5.17 -15.64
C SER A 8 -10.95 -6.39 -15.56
N ALA A 9 -9.97 -6.38 -14.66
CA ALA A 9 -9.06 -7.51 -14.45
C ALA A 9 -8.63 -7.60 -12.98
N ALA A 10 -8.26 -8.80 -12.55
CA ALA A 10 -7.54 -9.00 -11.29
C ALA A 10 -6.30 -9.86 -11.51
N VAL A 11 -5.15 -9.34 -11.06
CA VAL A 11 -3.87 -10.05 -11.02
C VAL A 11 -3.78 -10.69 -9.65
N THR A 12 -3.88 -12.02 -9.57
CA THR A 12 -4.00 -12.72 -8.27
C THR A 12 -2.68 -12.85 -7.52
N CYS A 13 -1.56 -12.83 -8.25
CA CYS A 13 -0.21 -13.10 -7.71
C CYS A 13 -0.13 -14.44 -6.94
N ASN A 14 -0.99 -15.41 -7.29
CA ASN A 14 -0.90 -16.77 -6.78
C ASN A 14 0.26 -17.55 -7.46
N SER A 15 0.43 -18.84 -7.11
CA SER A 15 1.49 -19.67 -7.69
C SER A 15 1.44 -19.81 -9.21
N ASP A 16 0.24 -19.71 -9.79
CA ASP A 16 -0.02 -19.88 -11.21
C ASP A 16 -0.03 -18.56 -11.99
N PHE A 17 0.13 -17.43 -11.27
CA PHE A 17 0.08 -16.08 -11.83
C PHE A 17 -1.22 -15.78 -12.61
N ASP A 18 -2.34 -16.29 -12.13
CA ASP A 18 -3.62 -16.11 -12.78
C ASP A 18 -4.00 -14.64 -12.93
N VAL A 19 -4.51 -14.32 -14.12
CA VAL A 19 -5.16 -13.04 -14.41
C VAL A 19 -6.63 -13.34 -14.72
N LEU A 20 -7.52 -12.79 -13.90
CA LEU A 20 -8.97 -12.96 -14.07
C LEU A 20 -9.54 -11.77 -14.84
N GLU A 21 -10.28 -12.03 -15.90
CA GLU A 21 -11.00 -11.01 -16.66
C GLU A 21 -12.40 -10.79 -16.07
N ASN A 22 -12.80 -9.53 -15.90
CA ASN A 22 -14.09 -9.11 -15.36
C ASN A 22 -14.49 -9.88 -14.09
N PRO A 23 -13.62 -9.98 -13.09
CA PRO A 23 -13.92 -10.74 -11.87
C PRO A 23 -14.87 -9.98 -10.96
N ALA A 24 -15.49 -10.73 -10.03
CA ALA A 24 -16.05 -10.16 -8.82
C ALA A 24 -15.12 -10.49 -7.64
N ILE A 25 -14.91 -9.49 -6.77
CA ILE A 25 -14.18 -9.64 -5.52
C ILE A 25 -15.12 -9.19 -4.40
N HIS A 26 -15.41 -10.08 -3.46
CA HIS A 26 -16.23 -9.78 -2.29
C HIS A 26 -15.34 -9.74 -1.06
N ILE A 27 -15.47 -8.68 -0.28
CA ILE A 27 -14.73 -8.47 0.97
C ILE A 27 -15.76 -8.36 2.10
N GLU A 28 -15.58 -9.17 3.12
CA GLU A 28 -16.40 -9.16 4.32
C GLU A 28 -15.50 -9.09 5.56
N ASN A 29 -15.72 -8.10 6.41
CA ASN A 29 -14.95 -7.89 7.66
C ASN A 29 -13.43 -7.87 7.44
N GLY A 30 -12.98 -7.20 6.37
CA GLY A 30 -11.57 -7.05 6.02
C GLY A 30 -10.91 -8.29 5.40
N ARG A 31 -11.70 -9.30 5.02
CA ARG A 31 -11.20 -10.51 4.35
C ARG A 31 -11.88 -10.72 3.02
N ILE A 32 -11.12 -11.19 2.04
CA ILE A 32 -11.68 -11.61 0.75
C ILE A 32 -12.48 -12.91 1.00
N SER A 33 -13.80 -12.87 0.78
CA SER A 33 -14.70 -14.01 0.88
C SER A 33 -14.93 -14.68 -0.48
N TYR A 34 -14.73 -13.96 -1.58
CA TYR A 34 -14.79 -14.47 -2.94
C TYR A 34 -13.87 -13.69 -3.86
N ILE A 35 -13.19 -14.37 -4.76
CA ILE A 35 -12.53 -13.81 -5.93
C ILE A 35 -12.65 -14.81 -7.08
N GLY A 36 -13.21 -14.40 -8.22
CA GLY A 36 -13.41 -15.26 -9.37
C GLY A 36 -14.30 -14.62 -10.43
N PRO A 37 -14.68 -15.38 -11.49
CA PRO A 37 -15.54 -14.87 -12.55
C PRO A 37 -16.86 -14.34 -11.99
N ALA A 38 -17.28 -13.17 -12.46
CA ALA A 38 -18.46 -12.48 -11.91
C ALA A 38 -19.76 -13.30 -12.04
N HIS A 39 -19.86 -14.13 -13.08
CA HIS A 39 -21.05 -14.97 -13.31
C HIS A 39 -21.18 -16.18 -12.37
N TYR A 40 -20.11 -16.53 -11.65
CA TYR A 40 -20.13 -17.55 -10.60
C TYR A 40 -20.17 -16.96 -9.19
N ALA A 41 -20.14 -15.63 -9.08
CA ALA A 41 -20.14 -14.98 -7.78
C ALA A 41 -21.42 -15.29 -7.01
N PRO A 42 -21.32 -15.65 -5.72
CA PRO A 42 -22.50 -15.83 -4.89
C PRO A 42 -23.25 -14.51 -4.71
N PRO A 43 -24.57 -14.54 -4.43
CA PRO A 43 -25.29 -13.33 -4.05
C PRO A 43 -24.59 -12.58 -2.92
N PHE A 44 -24.40 -11.28 -3.08
CA PHE A 44 -23.66 -10.48 -2.12
C PHE A 44 -24.24 -9.06 -2.04
N GLU A 45 -24.82 -8.75 -0.90
CA GLU A 45 -25.32 -7.40 -0.60
C GLU A 45 -24.18 -6.59 0.01
N ALA A 46 -23.58 -5.73 -0.81
CA ALA A 46 -22.45 -4.89 -0.42
C ALA A 46 -22.92 -3.57 0.18
N ASP A 47 -22.27 -3.12 1.24
CA ASP A 47 -22.42 -1.77 1.79
C ASP A 47 -21.79 -0.73 0.84
N GLU A 48 -20.73 -1.13 0.12
CA GLU A 48 -20.01 -0.30 -0.84
C GLU A 48 -19.60 -1.11 -2.06
N THR A 49 -19.65 -0.47 -3.25
CA THR A 49 -19.21 -1.08 -4.51
C THR A 49 -18.19 -0.20 -5.20
N VAL A 50 -17.02 -0.77 -5.52
CA VAL A 50 -15.99 -0.15 -6.36
C VAL A 50 -15.99 -0.85 -7.70
N ALA A 51 -16.32 -0.15 -8.78
CA ALA A 51 -16.37 -0.70 -10.12
C ALA A 51 -15.80 0.25 -11.16
N GLY A 52 -15.20 -0.29 -12.22
CA GLY A 52 -14.69 0.50 -13.35
C GLY A 52 -13.99 -0.35 -14.40
N GLU A 53 -14.29 -0.09 -15.66
CA GLU A 53 -13.71 -0.81 -16.81
C GLU A 53 -12.21 -0.59 -16.98
N HIS A 54 -11.66 0.44 -16.35
CA HIS A 54 -10.23 0.79 -16.37
C HIS A 54 -9.50 0.41 -15.07
N LEU A 55 -10.19 -0.22 -14.13
CA LEU A 55 -9.60 -0.64 -12.86
C LEU A 55 -9.00 -2.03 -12.99
N VAL A 56 -7.83 -2.21 -12.42
CA VAL A 56 -7.18 -3.50 -12.23
C VAL A 56 -7.00 -3.72 -10.72
N ALA A 57 -7.49 -4.85 -10.22
CA ALA A 57 -7.25 -5.25 -8.83
C ALA A 57 -5.97 -6.08 -8.75
N MET A 58 -5.17 -5.85 -7.72
CA MET A 58 -3.99 -6.64 -7.41
C MET A 58 -3.72 -6.58 -5.90
N PRO A 59 -2.97 -7.54 -5.34
CA PRO A 59 -2.50 -7.43 -3.97
C PRO A 59 -1.72 -6.13 -3.74
N GLY A 60 -1.77 -5.60 -2.53
CA GLY A 60 -0.94 -4.47 -2.14
C GLY A 60 0.55 -4.79 -2.32
N LEU A 61 1.33 -3.77 -2.61
CA LEU A 61 2.78 -3.91 -2.76
C LEU A 61 3.44 -4.19 -1.42
N VAL A 62 4.57 -4.88 -1.45
CA VAL A 62 5.37 -5.18 -0.25
C VAL A 62 6.65 -4.36 -0.30
N ASN A 63 6.80 -3.42 0.62
CA ASN A 63 8.03 -2.68 0.79
C ASN A 63 8.96 -3.44 1.73
N THR A 64 10.08 -3.92 1.23
CA THR A 64 11.07 -4.69 1.99
C THR A 64 12.25 -3.84 2.48
N HIS A 65 12.32 -2.57 2.14
CA HIS A 65 13.38 -1.65 2.58
C HIS A 65 12.84 -0.23 2.68
N THR A 66 12.90 0.36 3.88
CA THR A 66 12.52 1.76 4.10
C THR A 66 13.22 2.34 5.33
N HIS A 67 13.45 3.65 5.30
CA HIS A 67 13.87 4.47 6.42
C HIS A 67 12.66 5.28 6.93
N ALA A 68 11.64 4.59 7.39
CA ALA A 68 10.31 5.15 7.67
C ALA A 68 10.34 6.40 8.57
N ALA A 69 11.15 6.40 9.63
CA ALA A 69 11.26 7.55 10.54
C ALA A 69 11.84 8.80 9.88
N MET A 70 12.60 8.65 8.78
CA MET A 70 13.22 9.76 8.05
C MET A 70 12.24 10.54 7.16
N THR A 71 10.98 10.15 7.10
CA THR A 71 9.94 10.88 6.36
C THR A 71 9.87 12.36 6.75
N LEU A 72 10.16 12.68 8.00
CA LEU A 72 10.18 14.07 8.51
C LEU A 72 11.30 14.93 7.91
N VAL A 73 12.34 14.34 7.33
CA VAL A 73 13.48 15.05 6.71
C VAL A 73 13.51 14.89 5.20
N ARG A 74 12.39 14.58 4.59
CA ARG A 74 12.26 14.54 3.15
C ARG A 74 12.68 15.85 2.51
N GLY A 75 13.57 15.80 1.52
CA GLY A 75 14.15 16.98 0.88
C GLY A 75 15.19 17.72 1.71
N TYR A 76 15.60 17.17 2.88
CA TYR A 76 16.64 17.77 3.69
C TYR A 76 18.02 17.50 3.12
N ALA A 77 18.70 18.55 2.70
CA ALA A 77 20.04 18.49 2.13
C ALA A 77 20.15 17.65 0.84
N ASP A 78 19.24 17.90 -0.10
CA ASP A 78 19.32 17.37 -1.46
C ASP A 78 20.62 17.82 -2.16
N ASP A 79 21.00 17.10 -3.22
CA ASP A 79 22.18 17.38 -4.06
C ASP A 79 23.55 17.30 -3.34
N MET A 80 23.63 16.55 -2.25
CA MET A 80 24.89 16.27 -1.56
C MET A 80 25.44 14.89 -1.92
N ALA A 81 26.78 14.77 -1.97
CA ALA A 81 27.42 13.46 -2.01
C ALA A 81 27.12 12.67 -0.71
N LEU A 82 27.09 11.33 -0.80
CA LEU A 82 26.64 10.46 0.30
C LEU A 82 27.38 10.70 1.62
N GLU A 83 28.70 10.79 1.59
CA GLU A 83 29.49 10.89 2.82
C GLU A 83 29.30 12.24 3.54
N PRO A 84 29.39 13.41 2.88
CA PRO A 84 29.03 14.68 3.51
C PRO A 84 27.55 14.74 3.93
N TRP A 85 26.64 14.16 3.16
CA TRP A 85 25.23 14.09 3.52
C TRP A 85 25.03 13.33 4.84
N LEU A 86 25.66 12.17 4.99
CA LEU A 86 25.60 11.40 6.24
C LEU A 86 26.24 12.17 7.40
N SER A 87 27.52 12.56 7.25
CA SER A 87 28.32 13.08 8.37
C SER A 87 27.92 14.49 8.82
N GLN A 88 27.47 15.34 7.90
CA GLN A 88 27.18 16.75 8.18
C GLN A 88 25.68 17.03 8.39
N LYS A 89 24.80 16.14 7.94
CA LYS A 89 23.36 16.34 7.99
C LYS A 89 22.62 15.25 8.73
N ILE A 90 22.71 14.00 8.27
CA ILE A 90 21.86 12.93 8.79
C ILE A 90 22.27 12.51 10.21
N TRP A 91 23.54 12.20 10.46
CA TRP A 91 23.96 11.79 11.79
C TRP A 91 23.77 12.89 12.86
N PRO A 92 24.08 14.18 12.59
CA PRO A 92 23.72 15.25 13.52
C PRO A 92 22.22 15.40 13.77
N TYR A 93 21.39 15.18 12.73
CA TYR A 93 19.93 15.16 12.90
C TYR A 93 19.49 13.97 13.76
N GLU A 94 19.93 12.76 13.42
CA GLU A 94 19.57 11.53 14.13
C GLU A 94 19.98 11.56 15.61
N ALA A 95 21.11 12.18 15.93
CA ALA A 95 21.57 12.34 17.30
C ALA A 95 20.60 13.16 18.20
N ASN A 96 19.69 13.92 17.60
CA ASN A 96 18.67 14.70 18.30
C ASN A 96 17.27 14.08 18.24
N LEU A 97 17.14 12.89 17.65
CA LEU A 97 15.86 12.20 17.60
C LEU A 97 15.49 11.62 18.97
N GLU A 98 14.27 11.87 19.37
CA GLU A 98 13.61 11.23 20.50
C GLU A 98 12.62 10.16 20.00
N ALA A 99 12.19 9.27 20.90
CA ALA A 99 11.26 8.19 20.56
C ALA A 99 9.97 8.70 19.89
N GLN A 100 9.45 9.85 20.30
CA GLN A 100 8.27 10.46 19.70
C GLN A 100 8.49 10.88 18.24
N HIS A 101 9.68 11.37 17.87
CA HIS A 101 10.01 11.76 16.50
C HIS A 101 10.04 10.53 15.58
N VAL A 102 10.67 9.45 16.05
CA VAL A 102 10.68 8.16 15.35
C VAL A 102 9.26 7.62 15.17
N TYR A 103 8.45 7.69 16.23
CA TYR A 103 7.06 7.23 16.20
C TYR A 103 6.23 8.00 15.16
N PHE A 104 6.20 9.32 15.23
CA PHE A 104 5.38 10.13 14.30
C PHE A 104 5.91 10.12 12.88
N GLY A 105 7.24 10.11 12.67
CA GLY A 105 7.83 9.96 11.35
C GLY A 105 7.46 8.63 10.70
N THR A 106 7.48 7.55 11.50
CA THR A 106 7.05 6.22 11.04
C THR A 106 5.55 6.17 10.72
N LEU A 107 4.70 6.77 11.57
CA LEU A 107 3.25 6.84 11.29
C LEU A 107 2.95 7.58 9.99
N LEU A 108 3.65 8.68 9.72
CA LEU A 108 3.49 9.42 8.47
C LEU A 108 3.89 8.55 7.27
N ALA A 109 5.03 7.85 7.36
CA ALA A 109 5.45 6.92 6.32
C ALA A 109 4.43 5.81 6.06
N ILE A 110 3.91 5.19 7.13
CA ILE A 110 2.88 4.14 7.03
C ILE A 110 1.61 4.69 6.36
N LEU A 111 1.16 5.87 6.75
CA LEU A 111 -0.02 6.51 6.15
C LEU A 111 0.16 6.69 4.64
N GLU A 112 1.31 7.18 4.21
CA GLU A 112 1.61 7.36 2.79
C GLU A 112 1.72 6.04 2.05
N MET A 113 2.41 5.04 2.62
CA MET A 113 2.54 3.70 2.04
C MET A 113 1.16 3.05 1.86
N VAL A 114 0.33 3.02 2.89
CA VAL A 114 -1.02 2.42 2.82
C VAL A 114 -1.89 3.13 1.79
N ARG A 115 -1.84 4.45 1.72
CA ARG A 115 -2.57 5.21 0.69
C ARG A 115 -2.02 5.02 -0.72
N GLY A 116 -0.76 4.66 -0.85
CA GLY A 116 -0.10 4.32 -2.11
C GLY A 116 -0.24 2.85 -2.53
N GLY A 117 -0.84 2.01 -1.68
CA GLY A 117 -1.05 0.60 -1.97
C GLY A 117 0.09 -0.33 -1.54
N THR A 118 0.89 0.10 -0.56
CA THR A 118 2.00 -0.69 -0.01
C THR A 118 1.67 -1.19 1.38
#